data_f5a8a5340c6463fce7333dc8346b64d4
#
_entry.id   f5a8a5340c6463fce7333dc8346b64d4
#
_cell.length_a   1.000
_cell.length_b   1.000
_cell.length_c   1.000
_cell.angle_alpha   90.00
_cell.angle_beta   90.00
_cell.angle_gamma   90.00
#
_symmetry.space_group_name_H-M   'P 1'
#
loop_
_entity.id
_entity.type
_entity.pdbx_description
1 polymer ?
#
loop_
_entity_poly.entity_id
_entity_poly.type
_entity_poly.pdbx_seq_one_letter_code
_entity_poly.pdbx_strand_id
1 'polypeptide(L)'
;MTSPLHATGGGAHPHAALTGTYLDGAHLDEGVANLRPDYRALLIVAIGVRGGPSDAASDEALTRAEALAKARLNGAPPESLPEIAAWRDAFLGFAVKPRQARSSLEALLRRVDAGLPRIDRLTDLYNAISIEHLIPLGGENLDRYVGPPRLVRAHGDETFETVADGIPT
;
A
#
# COMPACT_ATOMS: atom_id res chain seq x y z
N MET A 1 13.54 13.01 56.22
CA MET A 1 12.39 12.14 55.89
C MET A 1 12.04 12.41 54.44
N THR A 2 12.61 11.62 53.55
CA THR A 2 12.39 11.72 52.09
C THR A 2 11.51 10.56 51.66
N SER A 3 10.28 10.88 51.20
CA SER A 3 9.36 9.89 50.61
C SER A 3 9.87 9.45 49.24
N PRO A 4 9.77 8.16 48.90
CA PRO A 4 10.07 7.68 47.56
C PRO A 4 8.89 7.91 46.62
N LEU A 5 9.18 8.50 45.44
CA LEU A 5 8.30 8.61 44.32
C LEU A 5 7.95 7.19 43.79
N HIS A 6 6.69 6.85 43.84
CA HIS A 6 6.17 5.67 43.16
C HIS A 6 6.27 5.89 41.64
N ALA A 7 7.13 5.07 41.01
CA ALA A 7 7.10 4.88 39.56
C ALA A 7 5.82 4.11 39.22
N THR A 8 4.85 4.80 38.63
CA THR A 8 3.69 4.16 38.00
C THR A 8 4.16 3.36 36.81
N GLY A 9 3.92 2.05 36.85
CA GLY A 9 4.24 1.10 35.81
C GLY A 9 3.67 1.54 34.48
N GLY A 10 4.54 1.66 33.47
CA GLY A 10 4.15 1.83 32.08
C GLY A 10 3.42 0.58 31.62
N GLY A 11 2.09 0.64 31.55
CA GLY A 11 1.32 -0.37 30.87
C GLY A 11 1.78 -0.40 29.41
N ALA A 12 2.25 -1.55 28.95
CA ALA A 12 2.55 -1.76 27.55
C ALA A 12 1.29 -1.43 26.74
N HIS A 13 1.40 -0.45 25.84
CA HIS A 13 0.28 -0.11 24.98
C HIS A 13 -0.14 -1.36 24.20
N PRO A 14 -1.44 -1.73 24.16
CA PRO A 14 -1.91 -2.93 23.47
C PRO A 14 -1.46 -3.00 22.01
N HIS A 15 -1.21 -1.85 21.40
CA HIS A 15 -0.67 -1.74 20.05
C HIS A 15 0.79 -2.19 19.88
N ALA A 16 1.62 -2.17 20.91
CA ALA A 16 3.02 -2.62 20.81
C ALA A 16 3.12 -4.14 20.60
N ALA A 17 2.26 -4.92 21.28
CA ALA A 17 2.21 -6.36 21.10
C ALA A 17 1.67 -6.74 19.69
N LEU A 18 0.65 -6.02 19.20
CA LEU A 18 0.12 -6.21 17.85
C LEU A 18 1.15 -5.88 16.77
N THR A 19 1.93 -4.80 16.96
CA THR A 19 2.98 -4.39 16.04
C THR A 19 4.06 -5.45 15.89
N GLY A 20 4.58 -5.98 17.01
CA GLY A 20 5.57 -7.07 17.01
C GLY A 20 5.03 -8.31 16.31
N THR A 21 3.87 -8.81 16.74
CA THR A 21 3.23 -9.99 16.14
C THR A 21 2.99 -9.82 14.63
N TYR A 22 2.59 -8.63 14.20
CA TYR A 22 2.30 -8.36 12.80
C TYR A 22 3.56 -8.33 11.95
N LEU A 23 4.61 -7.62 12.38
CA LEU A 23 5.86 -7.48 11.63
C LEU A 23 6.72 -8.74 11.70
N ASP A 24 6.87 -9.31 12.89
CA ASP A 24 7.71 -10.50 13.11
C ASP A 24 7.13 -11.76 12.46
N GLY A 25 5.80 -11.83 12.34
CA GLY A 25 5.11 -12.94 11.69
C GLY A 25 4.88 -12.75 10.19
N ALA A 26 5.32 -11.63 9.63
CA ALA A 26 5.16 -11.36 8.19
C ALA A 26 5.90 -12.41 7.35
N HIS A 27 5.25 -12.91 6.31
CA HIS A 27 5.80 -14.00 5.52
C HIS A 27 5.65 -13.77 4.01
N LEU A 28 6.74 -14.04 3.29
CA LEU A 28 6.78 -14.14 1.85
C LEU A 28 6.95 -15.62 1.46
N ASP A 29 5.97 -16.16 0.75
CA ASP A 29 5.96 -17.55 0.30
C ASP A 29 7.05 -17.81 -0.74
N GLU A 30 7.61 -19.04 -0.72
CA GLU A 30 8.64 -19.46 -1.66
C GLU A 30 8.16 -19.42 -3.12
N GLY A 31 6.88 -19.68 -3.37
CA GLY A 31 6.30 -19.61 -4.72
C GLY A 31 6.37 -18.18 -5.29
N VAL A 32 6.26 -17.16 -4.44
CA VAL A 32 6.45 -15.76 -4.85
C VAL A 32 7.93 -15.41 -4.96
N ALA A 33 8.74 -15.82 -3.99
CA ALA A 33 10.18 -15.56 -3.98
C ALA A 33 10.90 -16.21 -5.19
N ASN A 34 10.49 -17.42 -5.59
CA ASN A 34 11.02 -18.11 -6.76
C ASN A 34 10.63 -17.43 -8.08
N LEU A 35 9.41 -16.86 -8.13
CA LEU A 35 8.97 -16.12 -9.32
C LEU A 35 9.70 -14.79 -9.47
N ARG A 36 9.92 -14.08 -8.36
CA ARG A 36 10.56 -12.75 -8.30
C ARG A 36 11.57 -12.70 -7.15
N PRO A 37 12.78 -13.23 -7.35
CA PRO A 37 13.84 -13.18 -6.32
C PRO A 37 14.27 -11.77 -5.96
N ASP A 38 13.98 -10.81 -6.82
CA ASP A 38 14.20 -9.38 -6.65
C ASP A 38 13.07 -8.64 -5.91
N TYR A 39 11.94 -9.31 -5.63
CA TYR A 39 10.83 -8.69 -4.90
C TYR A 39 11.25 -8.26 -3.49
N ARG A 40 10.83 -7.08 -3.11
CA ARG A 40 11.00 -6.54 -1.76
C ARG A 40 9.70 -5.88 -1.33
N ALA A 41 9.30 -6.14 -0.08
CA ALA A 41 8.18 -5.46 0.55
C ALA A 41 8.66 -4.71 1.79
N LEU A 42 8.17 -3.49 1.94
CA LEU A 42 8.33 -2.71 3.17
C LEU A 42 7.00 -2.72 3.91
N LEU A 43 7.00 -3.25 5.12
CA LEU A 43 5.83 -3.24 6.00
C LEU A 43 6.02 -2.14 7.04
N ILE A 44 5.01 -1.30 7.18
CA ILE A 44 5.00 -0.19 8.14
C ILE A 44 3.73 -0.31 8.97
N VAL A 45 3.87 -0.30 10.28
CA VAL A 45 2.74 -0.18 11.20
C VAL A 45 2.66 1.25 11.69
N ALA A 46 1.56 1.93 11.40
CA ALA A 46 1.27 3.27 11.86
C ALA A 46 0.19 3.24 12.94
N ILE A 47 0.51 3.78 14.12
CA ILE A 47 -0.39 3.80 15.28
C ILE A 47 -0.90 5.23 15.50
N GLY A 48 -2.17 5.34 15.91
CA GLY A 48 -2.77 6.64 16.20
C GLY A 48 -3.12 7.44 14.94
N VAL A 49 -3.08 6.80 13.77
CA VAL A 49 -3.51 7.41 12.52
C VAL A 49 -5.01 7.69 12.59
N ARG A 50 -5.40 8.92 12.29
CA ARG A 50 -6.80 9.31 12.21
C ARG A 50 -7.19 9.49 10.76
N GLY A 51 -8.13 8.69 10.29
CA GLY A 51 -8.81 8.89 9.01
C GLY A 51 -9.61 10.19 9.01
N GLY A 52 -10.19 10.53 7.89
CA GLY A 52 -11.04 11.70 7.71
C GLY A 52 -11.11 12.11 6.24
N PRO A 53 -11.99 13.04 5.90
CA PRO A 53 -12.06 13.54 4.53
C PRO A 53 -10.73 14.14 4.10
N SER A 54 -10.51 14.21 2.79
CA SER A 54 -9.40 14.95 2.22
C SER A 54 -9.32 16.35 2.80
N ASP A 55 -8.11 16.83 3.04
CA ASP A 55 -7.86 18.18 3.55
C ASP A 55 -6.79 18.90 2.72
N ALA A 56 -6.50 20.16 3.07
CA ALA A 56 -5.54 20.96 2.32
C ALA A 56 -4.15 20.31 2.22
N ALA A 57 -3.70 19.61 3.27
CA ALA A 57 -2.39 18.97 3.27
C ALA A 57 -2.35 17.74 2.37
N SER A 58 -3.38 16.90 2.40
CA SER A 58 -3.48 15.73 1.51
C SER A 58 -3.70 16.13 0.05
N ASP A 59 -4.47 17.21 -0.20
CA ASP A 59 -4.66 17.74 -1.54
C ASP A 59 -3.37 18.33 -2.12
N GLU A 60 -2.61 19.09 -1.32
CA GLU A 60 -1.30 19.61 -1.74
C GLU A 60 -0.31 18.49 -2.06
N ALA A 61 -0.25 17.45 -1.21
CA ALA A 61 0.62 16.30 -1.44
C ALA A 61 0.28 15.61 -2.77
N LEU A 62 -1.01 15.37 -3.01
CA LEU A 62 -1.45 14.69 -4.23
C LEU A 62 -1.23 15.55 -5.47
N THR A 63 -1.48 16.86 -5.39
CA THR A 63 -1.23 17.82 -6.48
C THR A 63 0.26 17.87 -6.84
N ARG A 64 1.15 17.86 -5.85
CA ARG A 64 2.59 17.81 -6.06
C ARG A 64 3.01 16.50 -6.72
N ALA A 65 2.47 15.37 -6.28
CA ALA A 65 2.73 14.07 -6.87
C ALA A 65 2.27 13.99 -8.33
N GLU A 66 1.10 14.53 -8.66
CA GLU A 66 0.59 14.64 -10.04
C GLU A 66 1.56 15.43 -10.93
N ALA A 67 2.05 16.56 -10.45
CA ALA A 67 3.02 17.38 -11.19
C ALA A 67 4.34 16.63 -11.43
N LEU A 68 4.85 15.91 -10.43
CA LEU A 68 6.04 15.07 -10.55
C LEU A 68 5.84 13.93 -11.56
N ALA A 69 4.69 13.26 -11.53
CA ALA A 69 4.38 12.20 -12.48
C ALA A 69 4.34 12.70 -13.91
N LYS A 70 3.66 13.83 -14.17
CA LYS A 70 3.61 14.47 -15.50
C LYS A 70 5.01 14.82 -16.00
N ALA A 71 5.85 15.39 -15.14
CA ALA A 71 7.22 15.72 -15.51
C ALA A 71 8.07 14.47 -15.84
N ARG A 72 7.93 13.38 -15.05
CA ARG A 72 8.64 12.12 -15.30
C ARG A 72 8.20 11.43 -16.57
N LEU A 73 6.89 11.38 -16.82
CA LEU A 73 6.34 10.75 -18.01
C LEU A 73 6.64 11.57 -19.27
N ASN A 74 6.65 12.89 -19.17
CA ASN A 74 6.93 13.80 -20.30
C ASN A 74 6.16 13.41 -21.58
N GLY A 75 4.88 13.05 -21.43
CA GLY A 75 4.03 12.59 -22.52
C GLY A 75 4.19 11.11 -22.90
N ALA A 76 5.15 10.40 -22.34
CA ALA A 76 5.31 8.97 -22.57
C ALA A 76 4.28 8.16 -21.74
N PRO A 77 3.88 6.97 -22.20
CA PRO A 77 2.96 6.14 -21.45
C PRO A 77 3.64 5.54 -20.20
N PRO A 78 2.89 5.27 -19.10
CA PRO A 78 3.45 4.74 -17.85
C PRO A 78 4.32 3.49 -18.00
N GLU A 79 4.02 2.64 -18.96
CA GLU A 79 4.81 1.44 -19.27
C GLU A 79 6.24 1.70 -19.77
N SER A 80 6.56 2.91 -20.09
CA SER A 80 7.95 3.34 -20.41
C SER A 80 8.84 3.40 -19.17
N LEU A 81 8.24 3.44 -17.97
CA LEU A 81 8.98 3.45 -16.71
C LEU A 81 9.44 2.04 -16.35
N PRO A 82 10.74 1.86 -15.98
CA PRO A 82 11.27 0.56 -15.58
C PRO A 82 10.49 -0.11 -14.45
N GLU A 83 10.00 0.67 -13.48
CA GLU A 83 9.23 0.20 -12.35
C GLU A 83 7.91 -0.43 -12.81
N ILE A 84 7.23 0.19 -13.76
CA ILE A 84 5.98 -0.35 -14.33
C ILE A 84 6.27 -1.58 -15.19
N ALA A 85 7.33 -1.57 -15.98
CA ALA A 85 7.74 -2.73 -16.76
C ALA A 85 8.01 -3.94 -15.87
N ALA A 86 8.73 -3.77 -14.75
CA ALA A 86 9.01 -4.85 -13.80
C ALA A 86 7.74 -5.45 -13.19
N TRP A 87 6.72 -4.64 -12.86
CA TRP A 87 5.43 -5.13 -12.38
C TRP A 87 4.66 -5.88 -13.45
N ARG A 88 4.68 -5.41 -14.69
CA ARG A 88 4.06 -6.11 -15.82
C ARG A 88 4.71 -7.47 -16.09
N ASP A 89 6.03 -7.54 -16.01
CA ASP A 89 6.76 -8.81 -16.12
C ASP A 89 6.38 -9.79 -14.99
N ALA A 90 6.22 -9.28 -13.77
CA ALA A 90 5.74 -10.10 -12.66
C ALA A 90 4.34 -10.65 -12.94
N PHE A 91 3.39 -9.83 -13.40
CA PHE A 91 2.04 -10.30 -13.75
C PHE A 91 2.05 -11.31 -14.88
N LEU A 92 2.88 -11.13 -15.90
CA LEU A 92 3.06 -12.13 -16.98
C LEU A 92 3.56 -13.46 -16.42
N GLY A 93 4.47 -13.45 -15.45
CA GLY A 93 4.93 -14.64 -14.73
C GLY A 93 3.81 -15.37 -13.98
N PHE A 94 2.72 -14.68 -13.61
CA PHE A 94 1.48 -15.26 -13.07
C PHE A 94 0.47 -15.65 -14.16
N ALA A 95 0.83 -15.56 -15.43
CA ALA A 95 -0.05 -15.75 -16.57
C ALA A 95 -1.19 -14.69 -16.66
N VAL A 96 -1.02 -13.53 -16.03
CA VAL A 96 -1.97 -12.42 -16.07
C VAL A 96 -1.51 -11.40 -17.11
N LYS A 97 -2.38 -11.14 -18.09
CA LYS A 97 -2.06 -10.17 -19.15
C LYS A 97 -2.20 -8.73 -18.63
N PRO A 98 -1.36 -7.77 -19.12
CA PRO A 98 -1.39 -6.37 -18.68
C PRO A 98 -2.74 -5.66 -18.87
N ARG A 99 -3.60 -6.17 -19.77
CA ARG A 99 -4.97 -5.66 -19.95
C ARG A 99 -5.95 -6.13 -18.86
N GLN A 100 -5.64 -7.24 -18.18
CA GLN A 100 -6.50 -7.85 -17.16
C GLN A 100 -6.22 -7.28 -15.77
N ALA A 101 -4.93 -7.03 -15.46
CA ALA A 101 -4.54 -6.43 -14.19
C ALA A 101 -3.40 -5.44 -14.38
N ARG A 102 -3.35 -4.46 -13.49
CA ARG A 102 -2.31 -3.44 -13.40
C ARG A 102 -1.94 -3.26 -11.94
N SER A 103 -0.71 -2.88 -11.67
CA SER A 103 -0.34 -2.41 -10.33
C SER A 103 -1.11 -1.14 -9.98
N SER A 104 -1.31 -0.88 -8.68
CA SER A 104 -1.95 0.37 -8.22
C SER A 104 -1.20 1.59 -8.73
N LEU A 105 0.14 1.55 -8.74
CA LEU A 105 0.97 2.62 -9.27
C LEU A 105 0.67 2.90 -10.76
N GLU A 106 0.61 1.87 -11.61
CA GLU A 106 0.27 2.06 -13.03
C GLU A 106 -1.13 2.66 -13.19
N ALA A 107 -2.08 2.21 -12.38
CA ALA A 107 -3.45 2.73 -12.42
C ALA A 107 -3.52 4.21 -12.03
N LEU A 108 -2.72 4.65 -11.05
CA LEU A 108 -2.59 6.06 -10.65
C LEU A 108 -1.94 6.88 -11.78
N LEU A 109 -0.79 6.45 -12.29
CA LEU A 109 -0.04 7.17 -13.33
C LEU A 109 -0.87 7.41 -14.61
N ARG A 110 -1.75 6.46 -14.98
CA ARG A 110 -2.65 6.62 -16.13
C ARG A 110 -3.72 7.70 -15.96
N ARG A 111 -3.95 8.13 -14.73
CA ARG A 111 -4.98 9.13 -14.40
C ARG A 111 -4.42 10.51 -14.14
N VAL A 112 -3.11 10.68 -14.01
CA VAL A 112 -2.51 11.96 -13.61
C VAL A 112 -2.86 13.12 -14.54
N ASP A 113 -3.05 12.88 -15.83
CA ASP A 113 -3.41 13.94 -16.77
C ASP A 113 -4.82 14.48 -16.55
N ALA A 114 -5.76 13.59 -16.21
CA ALA A 114 -7.13 13.94 -15.88
C ALA A 114 -7.30 14.46 -14.44
N GLY A 115 -6.27 14.31 -13.61
CA GLY A 115 -6.31 14.54 -12.18
C GLY A 115 -6.76 13.31 -11.40
N LEU A 116 -6.18 13.11 -10.21
CA LEU A 116 -6.53 12.02 -9.32
C LEU A 116 -7.74 12.39 -8.45
N PRO A 117 -8.64 11.46 -8.17
CA PRO A 117 -9.73 11.70 -7.24
C PRO A 117 -9.18 11.95 -5.84
N ARG A 118 -9.80 12.87 -5.12
CA ARG A 118 -9.63 13.05 -3.67
C ARG A 118 -10.62 12.13 -2.99
N ILE A 119 -10.11 11.12 -2.28
CA ILE A 119 -10.92 10.04 -1.70
C ILE A 119 -11.10 10.28 -0.20
N ASP A 120 -10.00 10.27 0.51
CA ASP A 120 -9.88 10.59 1.93
C ASP A 120 -8.40 10.94 2.23
N ARG A 121 -8.17 11.58 3.40
CA ARG A 121 -6.84 12.05 3.77
C ARG A 121 -5.76 10.96 3.68
N LEU A 122 -6.04 9.76 4.18
CA LEU A 122 -5.04 8.71 4.23
C LEU A 122 -4.77 8.13 2.85
N THR A 123 -5.82 7.87 2.09
CA THR A 123 -5.73 7.38 0.72
C THR A 123 -4.98 8.36 -0.18
N ASP A 124 -5.27 9.65 -0.07
CA ASP A 124 -4.60 10.67 -0.85
C ASP A 124 -3.10 10.73 -0.54
N LEU A 125 -2.74 10.65 0.74
CA LEU A 125 -1.34 10.66 1.18
C LEU A 125 -0.57 9.44 0.68
N TYR A 126 -1.11 8.22 0.83
CA TYR A 126 -0.37 7.06 0.35
C TYR A 126 -0.35 6.96 -1.19
N ASN A 127 -1.36 7.47 -1.89
CA ASN A 127 -1.32 7.61 -3.35
C ASN A 127 -0.24 8.61 -3.79
N ALA A 128 -0.10 9.75 -3.09
CA ALA A 128 0.97 10.71 -3.36
C ALA A 128 2.35 10.07 -3.17
N ILE A 129 2.58 9.37 -2.05
CA ILE A 129 3.83 8.64 -1.77
C ILE A 129 4.10 7.59 -2.84
N SER A 130 3.08 6.82 -3.23
CA SER A 130 3.18 5.80 -4.28
C SER A 130 3.73 6.38 -5.59
N ILE A 131 3.20 7.53 -6.01
CA ILE A 131 3.60 8.22 -7.24
C ILE A 131 5.00 8.84 -7.08
N GLU A 132 5.27 9.52 -5.96
CA GLU A 132 6.55 10.18 -5.72
C GLU A 132 7.73 9.20 -5.75
N HIS A 133 7.54 8.01 -5.20
CA HIS A 133 8.57 6.98 -5.08
C HIS A 133 8.48 5.87 -6.14
N LEU A 134 7.50 5.92 -7.03
CA LEU A 134 7.25 4.90 -8.08
C LEU A 134 7.11 3.48 -7.52
N ILE A 135 6.40 3.33 -6.40
CA ILE A 135 6.12 2.05 -5.75
C ILE A 135 4.60 1.84 -5.59
N PRO A 136 4.05 0.66 -5.82
CA PRO A 136 2.71 0.35 -5.38
C PRO A 136 2.65 0.42 -3.86
N LEU A 137 1.66 1.13 -3.33
CA LEU A 137 1.45 1.27 -1.90
C LEU A 137 -0.04 1.12 -1.61
N GLY A 138 -0.37 0.50 -0.50
CA GLY A 138 -1.72 0.35 0.02
C GLY A 138 -1.72 0.37 1.53
N GLY A 139 -2.87 0.59 2.13
CA GLY A 139 -3.07 0.60 3.58
C GLY A 139 -4.18 -0.36 3.97
N GLU A 140 -3.95 -1.08 5.07
CA GLU A 140 -4.89 -2.03 5.65
C GLU A 140 -5.18 -1.67 7.11
N ASN A 141 -6.41 -1.91 7.54
CA ASN A 141 -6.77 -1.71 8.94
C ASN A 141 -6.35 -2.92 9.77
N LEU A 142 -5.36 -2.75 10.65
CA LEU A 142 -4.85 -3.80 11.52
C LEU A 142 -5.93 -4.40 12.44
N ASP A 143 -6.93 -3.63 12.85
CA ASP A 143 -8.02 -4.13 13.69
C ASP A 143 -8.92 -5.15 12.98
N ARG A 144 -8.80 -5.25 11.65
CA ARG A 144 -9.53 -6.21 10.80
C ARG A 144 -8.67 -7.39 10.36
N TYR A 145 -7.38 -7.36 10.66
CA TYR A 145 -6.46 -8.43 10.29
C TYR A 145 -6.57 -9.62 11.24
N VAL A 146 -6.54 -10.82 10.67
CA VAL A 146 -6.47 -12.08 11.42
C VAL A 146 -5.08 -12.69 11.22
N GLY A 147 -4.21 -12.49 12.20
CA GLY A 147 -2.82 -12.95 12.15
C GLY A 147 -1.89 -12.02 11.36
N PRO A 148 -0.62 -12.43 11.14
CA PRO A 148 0.37 -11.65 10.42
C PRO A 148 0.10 -11.63 8.91
N PRO A 149 0.60 -10.61 8.17
CA PRO A 149 0.43 -10.53 6.74
C PRO A 149 1.24 -11.62 6.02
N ARG A 150 0.64 -12.21 5.01
CA ARG A 150 1.30 -13.24 4.20
C ARG A 150 1.08 -12.93 2.73
N LEU A 151 2.17 -12.85 1.97
CA LEU A 151 2.09 -12.81 0.52
C LEU A 151 2.34 -14.23 -0.01
N VAL A 152 1.29 -14.84 -0.53
CA VAL A 152 1.32 -16.22 -1.00
C VAL A 152 0.97 -16.31 -2.49
N ARG A 153 1.37 -17.38 -3.12
CA ARG A 153 0.88 -17.72 -4.46
C ARG A 153 -0.54 -18.25 -4.34
N ALA A 154 -1.49 -17.59 -4.99
CA ALA A 154 -2.87 -18.05 -5.04
C ALA A 154 -2.99 -19.39 -5.77
N HIS A 155 -3.88 -20.25 -5.30
CA HIS A 155 -4.23 -21.52 -5.93
C HIS A 155 -5.34 -21.37 -6.96
N GLY A 156 -6.15 -20.30 -6.82
CA GLY A 156 -7.23 -19.96 -7.76
C GLY A 156 -8.62 -20.35 -7.28
N ASP A 157 -8.72 -20.84 -6.05
CA ASP A 157 -9.97 -21.22 -5.37
C ASP A 157 -10.25 -20.37 -4.13
N GLU A 158 -9.41 -19.35 -3.89
CA GLU A 158 -9.61 -18.42 -2.79
C GLU A 158 -10.85 -17.55 -3.02
N THR A 159 -11.62 -17.36 -1.95
CA THR A 159 -12.72 -16.41 -1.95
C THR A 159 -12.19 -14.99 -1.82
N PHE A 160 -12.55 -14.12 -2.73
CA PHE A 160 -12.23 -12.70 -2.69
C PHE A 160 -13.53 -11.90 -2.70
N GLU A 161 -13.91 -11.38 -1.54
CA GLU A 161 -15.08 -10.52 -1.43
C GLU A 161 -14.77 -9.14 -2.01
N THR A 162 -15.54 -8.74 -3.00
CA THR A 162 -15.47 -7.39 -3.58
C THR A 162 -16.78 -6.66 -3.38
N VAL A 163 -16.73 -5.35 -3.53
CA VAL A 163 -17.93 -4.50 -3.55
C VAL A 163 -18.07 -3.95 -4.95
N ALA A 164 -19.10 -4.41 -5.67
CA ALA A 164 -19.49 -3.83 -6.94
C ALA A 164 -20.77 -3.02 -6.72
N ASP A 165 -20.76 -1.76 -7.09
CA ASP A 165 -21.92 -0.84 -6.96
C ASP A 165 -22.53 -0.78 -5.54
N GLY A 166 -21.67 -0.94 -4.50
CA GLY A 166 -22.10 -0.92 -3.11
C GLY A 166 -22.70 -2.24 -2.60
N ILE A 167 -22.71 -3.29 -3.41
CA ILE A 167 -23.21 -4.62 -3.06
C ILE A 167 -22.03 -5.58 -2.93
N PRO A 168 -21.85 -6.31 -1.81
CA PRO A 168 -20.85 -7.37 -1.68
C PRO A 168 -21.10 -8.46 -2.75
N THR A 169 -20.05 -8.82 -3.49
CA THR A 169 -20.06 -9.86 -4.53
C THR A 169 -18.96 -10.88 -4.28
#